data_d3b4c015afd5118707d63c13874e7d4f
#
_entry.id   d3b4c015afd5118707d63c13874e7d4f
#
_cell.length_a   1.000
_cell.length_b   1.000
_cell.length_c   1.000
_cell.angle_alpha   90.00
_cell.angle_beta   90.00
_cell.angle_gamma   90.00
#
_symmetry.space_group_name_H-M   'P 1'
#
loop_
_entity.id
_entity.type
_entity.pdbx_description
1 polymer ?
#
loop_
_entity_poly.entity_id
_entity_poly.type
_entity_poly.pdbx_seq_one_letter_code
_entity_poly.pdbx_strand_id
1 'polypeptide(L)'
;MPNYTCERCLKDFSQKSHYDKHKNNKKLCQDNKKKIEESIENITINNKILSSTAGDDTITTNTETNLGFQGDNLNSIFNKILESNTHSDIARELNIAVGTVKRWSDLQNVPKSYTFELLKLAKIRIDYSKFSFKEKDQFFTPEATVKYCYSKFMEIIKKYNDSEKEYTYIEPSAGNGSFLKVLPKGRRIGLDIEPKSDEIIKQDYLDWTPDTGRKYVVVGNPPFGLRGQLALKFINHSSTFADYVCFILPQLFESDGKGVPRKRVVGLNLIHSEKLDTNFESPDGRDISVQCIFQGWSKFHKNERYVINEKENENIKIYSLSDGGTPSSTRNKKMFYKCDAYLPSTCFGKDNMKYYDRFDALPGR
;
A
#
# COMPACT_ATOMS: atom_id res chain seq x y z
N MET A 1 -24.39 23.36 -23.99
CA MET A 1 -25.24 22.14 -24.12
C MET A 1 -26.18 22.12 -22.93
N PRO A 2 -27.45 21.76 -23.08
CA PRO A 2 -28.38 21.75 -21.94
C PRO A 2 -27.94 20.67 -20.94
N ASN A 3 -27.72 21.08 -19.68
CA ASN A 3 -27.49 20.15 -18.58
C ASN A 3 -28.85 19.84 -17.92
N TYR A 4 -29.09 18.57 -17.64
CA TYR A 4 -30.29 18.08 -16.97
C TYR A 4 -29.94 17.71 -15.54
N THR A 5 -30.39 18.52 -14.55
CA THR A 5 -30.10 18.32 -13.13
C THR A 5 -31.23 17.63 -12.42
N CYS A 6 -30.93 16.60 -11.63
CA CYS A 6 -31.91 15.95 -10.78
C CYS A 6 -32.19 16.79 -9.53
N GLU A 7 -33.40 17.32 -9.39
CA GLU A 7 -33.81 18.18 -8.27
C GLU A 7 -33.70 17.50 -6.89
N ARG A 8 -33.65 16.18 -6.84
CA ARG A 8 -33.64 15.38 -5.63
C ARG A 8 -32.21 15.10 -5.11
N CYS A 9 -31.29 14.67 -5.99
CA CYS A 9 -29.93 14.36 -5.60
C CYS A 9 -28.88 15.32 -6.16
N LEU A 10 -29.32 16.37 -6.86
CA LEU A 10 -28.51 17.44 -7.46
C LEU A 10 -27.47 16.94 -8.48
N LYS A 11 -27.70 15.76 -9.06
CA LYS A 11 -26.79 15.18 -10.06
C LYS A 11 -27.11 15.71 -11.46
N ASP A 12 -26.06 16.17 -12.16
CA ASP A 12 -26.14 16.64 -13.54
C ASP A 12 -25.95 15.52 -14.56
N PHE A 13 -26.68 15.63 -15.67
CA PHE A 13 -26.61 14.72 -16.80
C PHE A 13 -26.42 15.51 -18.09
N SER A 14 -25.42 15.13 -18.86
CA SER A 14 -25.14 15.74 -20.17
C SER A 14 -26.10 15.28 -21.29
N GLN A 15 -26.85 14.20 -21.05
CA GLN A 15 -27.80 13.62 -22.00
C GLN A 15 -29.16 13.38 -21.32
N LYS A 16 -30.22 13.79 -22.05
CA LYS A 16 -31.61 13.65 -21.58
C LYS A 16 -31.98 12.18 -21.30
N SER A 17 -31.53 11.27 -22.13
CA SER A 17 -31.78 9.82 -21.96
C SER A 17 -31.24 9.24 -20.65
N HIS A 18 -30.09 9.74 -20.18
CA HIS A 18 -29.51 9.34 -18.89
C HIS A 18 -30.25 9.96 -17.71
N TYR A 19 -30.68 11.19 -17.84
CA TYR A 19 -31.54 11.86 -16.85
C TYR A 19 -32.89 11.13 -16.70
N ASP A 20 -33.57 10.83 -17.81
CA ASP A 20 -34.86 10.13 -17.81
C ASP A 20 -34.74 8.72 -17.21
N LYS A 21 -33.66 8.00 -17.52
CA LYS A 21 -33.34 6.71 -16.92
C LYS A 21 -33.10 6.80 -15.42
N HIS A 22 -32.44 7.85 -14.96
CA HIS A 22 -32.21 8.11 -13.54
C HIS A 22 -33.52 8.42 -12.80
N LYS A 23 -34.38 9.26 -13.39
CA LYS A 23 -35.68 9.65 -12.84
C LYS A 23 -36.66 8.48 -12.73
N ASN A 24 -36.62 7.55 -13.69
CA ASN A 24 -37.53 6.38 -13.79
C ASN A 24 -36.98 5.14 -13.08
N ASN A 25 -35.85 5.23 -12.37
CA ASN A 25 -35.28 4.10 -11.67
C ASN A 25 -36.14 3.70 -10.47
N LYS A 26 -36.46 2.40 -10.32
CA LYS A 26 -37.28 1.86 -9.21
C LYS A 26 -36.69 2.13 -7.83
N LYS A 27 -35.33 2.28 -7.72
CA LYS A 27 -34.65 2.78 -6.52
C LYS A 27 -34.53 4.30 -6.62
N LEU A 28 -35.28 5.00 -5.79
CA LEU A 28 -35.21 6.45 -5.69
C LEU A 28 -33.82 6.89 -5.23
N CYS A 29 -33.26 7.93 -5.89
CA CYS A 29 -32.02 8.55 -5.45
C CYS A 29 -32.17 9.22 -4.08
N GLN A 30 -31.10 9.27 -3.29
CA GLN A 30 -31.11 9.91 -1.97
C GLN A 30 -31.34 11.42 -2.08
N ASP A 31 -32.13 11.97 -1.14
CA ASP A 31 -32.39 13.39 -1.06
C ASP A 31 -31.23 14.08 -0.34
N ASN A 32 -30.43 14.84 -1.09
CA ASN A 32 -29.24 15.52 -0.56
C ASN A 32 -29.53 16.96 -0.08
N LYS A 33 -30.72 17.52 -0.34
CA LYS A 33 -31.04 18.89 0.09
C LYS A 33 -31.01 19.06 1.61
N LYS A 34 -31.64 18.14 2.35
CA LYS A 34 -31.65 18.19 3.83
C LYS A 34 -30.26 18.05 4.43
N LYS A 35 -29.39 17.22 3.87
CA LYS A 35 -28.00 17.07 4.36
C LYS A 35 -27.13 18.31 4.16
N ILE A 36 -27.38 19.05 3.08
CA ILE A 36 -26.64 20.28 2.80
C ILE A 36 -27.08 21.41 3.74
N GLU A 37 -28.39 21.54 4.01
CA GLU A 37 -28.95 22.50 4.94
C GLU A 37 -28.45 22.26 6.39
N GLU A 38 -28.48 21.02 6.87
CA GLU A 38 -27.93 20.65 8.19
C GLU A 38 -26.40 20.89 8.30
N SER A 39 -25.67 20.73 7.20
CA SER A 39 -24.22 20.99 7.16
C SER A 39 -23.92 22.49 7.19
N ILE A 40 -24.73 23.34 6.56
CA ILE A 40 -24.58 24.79 6.54
C ILE A 40 -24.92 25.37 7.92
N GLU A 41 -25.99 24.90 8.59
CA GLU A 41 -26.33 25.31 9.97
C GLU A 41 -25.20 24.98 10.95
N ASN A 42 -24.62 23.79 10.88
CA ASN A 42 -23.51 23.38 11.74
C ASN A 42 -22.22 24.18 11.50
N ILE A 43 -21.93 24.62 10.26
CA ILE A 43 -20.81 25.50 9.93
C ILE A 43 -21.06 26.91 10.49
N THR A 44 -22.29 27.39 10.43
CA THR A 44 -22.67 28.72 10.94
C THR A 44 -22.61 28.79 12.47
N ILE A 45 -22.97 27.71 13.16
CA ILE A 45 -22.88 27.61 14.63
C ILE A 45 -21.40 27.54 15.06
N ASN A 46 -20.56 26.78 14.38
CA ASN A 46 -19.13 26.71 14.69
C ASN A 46 -18.38 28.01 14.44
N ASN A 47 -18.73 28.76 13.39
CA ASN A 47 -18.16 30.09 13.15
C ASN A 47 -18.61 31.15 14.15
N LYS A 48 -19.80 31.04 14.76
CA LYS A 48 -20.26 31.91 15.84
C LYS A 48 -19.55 31.64 17.18
N ILE A 49 -19.15 30.41 17.44
CA ILE A 49 -18.40 30.03 18.66
C ILE A 49 -16.94 30.52 18.57
N LEU A 50 -16.36 30.52 17.36
CA LEU A 50 -14.97 30.99 17.13
C LEU A 50 -14.82 32.53 17.15
N SER A 51 -15.89 33.27 16.99
CA SER A 51 -15.85 34.77 17.02
C SER A 51 -16.02 35.40 18.41
N SER A 52 -16.28 34.61 19.46
CA SER A 52 -16.51 35.11 20.83
C SER A 52 -15.30 34.95 21.78
N THR A 53 -14.13 34.50 21.32
CA THR A 53 -12.92 34.31 22.13
C THR A 53 -11.65 34.99 21.56
N ALA A 54 -11.79 36.14 20.88
CA ALA A 54 -10.64 36.93 20.44
C ALA A 54 -10.37 38.06 21.40
N GLY A 55 -9.50 37.83 22.37
CA GLY A 55 -8.79 38.85 23.14
C GLY A 55 -7.30 38.79 22.77
N ASP A 56 -6.83 39.94 22.33
CA ASP A 56 -5.53 40.41 21.94
C ASP A 56 -4.30 39.64 22.52
N ASP A 57 -3.44 39.12 21.62
CA ASP A 57 -1.97 39.20 21.74
C ASP A 57 -1.28 38.67 20.47
N THR A 58 -0.52 39.56 19.84
CA THR A 58 0.32 39.35 18.65
C THR A 58 1.47 38.42 18.91
N ILE A 59 1.40 37.18 18.40
CA ILE A 59 2.58 36.36 18.09
C ILE A 59 2.34 35.61 16.76
N THR A 60 3.10 35.96 15.73
CA THR A 60 3.18 35.24 14.45
C THR A 60 3.78 33.86 14.69
N THR A 61 2.93 32.86 14.79
CA THR A 61 3.32 31.45 14.69
C THR A 61 2.45 30.78 13.64
N ASN A 62 3.11 30.14 12.69
CA ASN A 62 2.46 29.25 11.71
C ASN A 62 1.55 28.26 12.46
N THR A 63 0.25 28.47 12.38
CA THR A 63 -0.76 27.58 12.95
C THR A 63 -0.84 26.30 12.09
N GLU A 64 -0.03 25.29 12.43
CA GLU A 64 -0.31 23.91 12.06
C GLU A 64 -1.62 23.49 12.75
N THR A 65 -2.69 23.42 11.99
CA THR A 65 -3.98 22.94 12.47
C THR A 65 -3.90 21.45 12.81
N ASN A 66 -3.79 21.13 14.10
CA ASN A 66 -3.95 19.77 14.65
C ASN A 66 -5.41 19.33 14.51
N LEU A 67 -5.83 18.92 13.32
CA LEU A 67 -7.11 18.26 13.10
C LEU A 67 -6.99 16.79 13.49
N GLY A 68 -7.58 16.42 14.61
CA GLY A 68 -7.81 15.02 14.97
C GLY A 68 -8.62 14.34 13.85
N PHE A 69 -8.06 13.33 13.20
CA PHE A 69 -8.72 12.60 12.13
C PHE A 69 -9.92 11.83 12.68
N GLN A 70 -11.15 12.20 12.32
CA GLN A 70 -12.35 11.37 12.42
C GLN A 70 -12.70 10.90 11.01
N GLY A 71 -13.02 9.60 10.85
CA GLY A 71 -13.12 8.90 9.56
C GLY A 71 -14.04 9.52 8.49
N ASP A 72 -14.91 10.45 8.86
CA ASP A 72 -15.83 11.12 7.92
C ASP A 72 -15.18 12.25 7.11
N ASN A 73 -13.90 12.56 7.37
CA ASN A 73 -13.19 13.68 6.77
C ASN A 73 -12.27 13.30 5.58
N LEU A 74 -12.15 12.01 5.20
CA LEU A 74 -11.20 11.58 4.17
C LEU A 74 -11.53 12.13 2.78
N ASN A 75 -12.82 12.23 2.43
CA ASN A 75 -13.24 12.87 1.18
C ASN A 75 -12.94 14.36 1.15
N SER A 76 -13.05 15.07 2.30
CA SER A 76 -12.68 16.47 2.42
C SER A 76 -11.18 16.68 2.20
N ILE A 77 -10.33 15.82 2.80
CA ILE A 77 -8.89 15.84 2.59
C ILE A 77 -8.55 15.59 1.12
N PHE A 78 -9.20 14.60 0.50
CA PHE A 78 -9.00 14.29 -0.90
C PHE A 78 -9.40 15.45 -1.82
N ASN A 79 -10.52 16.10 -1.56
CA ASN A 79 -10.95 17.28 -2.32
C ASN A 79 -9.96 18.44 -2.17
N LYS A 80 -9.41 18.66 -0.97
CA LYS A 80 -8.37 19.67 -0.74
C LYS A 80 -7.07 19.34 -1.51
N ILE A 81 -6.70 18.06 -1.60
CA ILE A 81 -5.55 17.64 -2.43
C ILE A 81 -5.81 17.94 -3.90
N LEU A 82 -7.05 17.78 -4.38
CA LEU A 82 -7.45 18.06 -5.77
C LEU A 82 -7.39 19.55 -6.13
N GLU A 83 -7.43 20.47 -5.17
CA GLU A 83 -7.27 21.91 -5.43
C GLU A 83 -5.88 22.25 -5.99
N SER A 84 -4.85 21.48 -5.65
CA SER A 84 -3.46 21.73 -6.06
C SER A 84 -2.84 20.60 -6.88
N ASN A 85 -3.54 19.47 -7.09
CA ASN A 85 -3.04 18.32 -7.81
C ASN A 85 -4.06 17.80 -8.82
N THR A 86 -3.58 17.34 -9.98
CA THR A 86 -4.45 16.65 -10.94
C THR A 86 -4.73 15.21 -10.50
N HIS A 87 -5.79 14.59 -11.03
CA HIS A 87 -6.04 13.16 -10.84
C HIS A 87 -4.84 12.29 -11.26
N SER A 88 -4.09 12.74 -12.27
CA SER A 88 -2.89 12.03 -12.74
C SER A 88 -1.74 12.12 -11.75
N ASP A 89 -1.56 13.26 -11.10
CA ASP A 89 -0.53 13.45 -10.08
C ASP A 89 -0.82 12.58 -8.86
N ILE A 90 -2.05 12.62 -8.35
CA ILE A 90 -2.48 11.78 -7.23
C ILE A 90 -2.32 10.29 -7.59
N ALA A 91 -2.72 9.89 -8.81
CA ALA A 91 -2.59 8.51 -9.25
C ALA A 91 -1.13 8.05 -9.31
N ARG A 92 -0.22 8.92 -9.74
CA ARG A 92 1.22 8.66 -9.78
C ARG A 92 1.79 8.49 -8.37
N GLU A 93 1.48 9.39 -7.44
CA GLU A 93 1.94 9.35 -6.05
C GLU A 93 1.43 8.12 -5.29
N LEU A 94 0.15 7.78 -5.50
CA LEU A 94 -0.47 6.60 -4.89
C LEU A 94 -0.19 5.30 -5.66
N ASN A 95 0.44 5.41 -6.84
CA ASN A 95 0.72 4.30 -7.75
C ASN A 95 -0.51 3.45 -8.08
N ILE A 96 -1.58 4.11 -8.48
CA ILE A 96 -2.84 3.53 -8.92
C ILE A 96 -3.25 4.06 -10.30
N ALA A 97 -4.26 3.45 -10.89
CA ALA A 97 -4.79 3.93 -12.18
C ALA A 97 -5.52 5.28 -12.01
N VAL A 98 -5.31 6.21 -12.94
CA VAL A 98 -5.99 7.51 -12.97
C VAL A 98 -7.52 7.36 -12.92
N GLY A 99 -8.07 6.35 -13.59
CA GLY A 99 -9.50 6.03 -13.53
C GLY A 99 -10.01 5.65 -12.14
N THR A 100 -9.14 5.15 -11.24
CA THR A 100 -9.49 4.88 -9.84
C THR A 100 -9.66 6.18 -9.09
N VAL A 101 -8.73 7.13 -9.26
CA VAL A 101 -8.80 8.46 -8.61
C VAL A 101 -10.00 9.24 -9.11
N LYS A 102 -10.26 9.23 -10.44
CA LYS A 102 -11.47 9.84 -11.02
C LYS A 102 -12.74 9.28 -10.41
N ARG A 103 -12.82 7.94 -10.27
CA ARG A 103 -13.99 7.29 -9.65
C ARG A 103 -14.19 7.71 -8.19
N TRP A 104 -13.12 7.92 -7.41
CA TRP A 104 -13.24 8.43 -6.05
C TRP A 104 -13.82 9.85 -6.05
N SER A 105 -13.36 10.70 -6.97
CA SER A 105 -13.89 12.06 -7.16
C SER A 105 -15.38 12.04 -7.55
N ASP A 106 -15.74 11.20 -8.55
CA ASP A 106 -17.12 11.11 -9.05
C ASP A 106 -18.09 10.57 -7.99
N LEU A 107 -17.66 9.58 -7.19
CA LEU A 107 -18.47 8.93 -6.17
C LEU A 107 -18.38 9.60 -4.80
N GLN A 108 -17.47 10.56 -4.61
CA GLN A 108 -17.14 11.16 -3.31
C GLN A 108 -16.92 10.06 -2.24
N ASN A 109 -16.19 9.02 -2.62
CA ASN A 109 -15.96 7.86 -1.77
C ASN A 109 -14.52 7.35 -1.93
N VAL A 110 -13.66 7.83 -1.05
CA VAL A 110 -12.26 7.40 -0.95
C VAL A 110 -12.16 6.23 0.03
N PRO A 111 -11.53 5.11 -0.36
CA PRO A 111 -11.36 3.98 0.56
C PRO A 111 -10.45 4.33 1.75
N LYS A 112 -10.86 3.93 2.96
CA LYS A 112 -10.09 4.16 4.20
C LYS A 112 -8.66 3.60 4.17
N SER A 113 -8.41 2.59 3.34
CA SER A 113 -7.08 2.01 3.13
C SER A 113 -6.04 2.98 2.55
N TYR A 114 -6.45 4.17 2.08
CA TYR A 114 -5.56 5.23 1.58
C TYR A 114 -5.41 6.40 2.56
N THR A 115 -5.84 6.23 3.81
CA THR A 115 -5.83 7.33 4.81
C THR A 115 -4.43 7.91 4.99
N PHE A 116 -3.42 7.09 5.25
CA PHE A 116 -2.07 7.57 5.50
C PHE A 116 -1.43 8.25 4.29
N GLU A 117 -1.63 7.67 3.11
CA GLU A 117 -1.12 8.22 1.87
C GLU A 117 -1.73 9.59 1.57
N LEU A 118 -3.03 9.76 1.77
CA LEU A 118 -3.71 11.04 1.55
C LEU A 118 -3.34 12.07 2.61
N LEU A 119 -3.19 11.68 3.88
CA LEU A 119 -2.70 12.58 4.91
C LEU A 119 -1.29 13.09 4.59
N LYS A 120 -0.38 12.20 4.13
CA LYS A 120 0.96 12.59 3.67
C LYS A 120 0.91 13.54 2.47
N LEU A 121 0.09 13.26 1.46
CA LEU A 121 -0.10 14.13 0.29
C LEU A 121 -0.64 15.52 0.67
N ALA A 122 -1.56 15.57 1.63
CA ALA A 122 -2.09 16.82 2.16
C ALA A 122 -1.12 17.55 3.10
N LYS A 123 0.06 16.99 3.38
CA LYS A 123 1.06 17.48 4.34
C LYS A 123 0.47 17.65 5.75
N ILE A 124 -0.49 16.81 6.13
CA ILE A 124 -1.09 16.78 7.46
C ILE A 124 -0.23 15.90 8.36
N ARG A 125 0.17 16.43 9.51
CA ARG A 125 0.90 15.67 10.53
C ARG A 125 0.03 14.54 11.07
N ILE A 126 0.55 13.30 11.01
CA ILE A 126 -0.18 12.12 11.44
C ILE A 126 0.11 11.85 12.93
N ASP A 127 -0.93 11.84 13.74
CA ASP A 127 -0.87 11.33 15.11
C ASP A 127 -1.19 9.82 15.09
N TYR A 128 -0.15 9.02 14.99
CA TYR A 128 -0.28 7.55 14.89
C TYR A 128 -0.94 6.91 16.13
N SER A 129 -0.95 7.58 17.29
CA SER A 129 -1.58 7.07 18.50
C SER A 129 -3.10 6.88 18.37
N LYS A 130 -3.72 7.58 17.44
CA LYS A 130 -5.16 7.53 17.14
C LYS A 130 -5.59 6.40 16.22
N PHE A 131 -4.63 5.63 15.68
CA PHE A 131 -4.91 4.55 14.76
C PHE A 131 -4.65 3.20 15.41
N SER A 132 -5.46 2.21 15.06
CA SER A 132 -5.28 0.84 15.51
C SER A 132 -4.00 0.23 14.93
N PHE A 133 -3.47 -0.80 15.56
CA PHE A 133 -2.28 -1.51 15.06
C PHE A 133 -2.50 -2.11 13.66
N LYS A 134 -3.73 -2.52 13.33
CA LYS A 134 -4.08 -3.02 11.98
C LYS A 134 -3.99 -1.94 10.92
N GLU A 135 -4.45 -0.74 11.22
CA GLU A 135 -4.36 0.40 10.29
C GLU A 135 -2.91 0.82 10.06
N LYS A 136 -2.06 0.62 11.06
CA LYS A 136 -0.62 0.95 11.02
C LYS A 136 0.25 -0.16 10.46
N ASP A 137 -0.30 -1.32 10.12
CA ASP A 137 0.47 -2.54 9.81
C ASP A 137 1.51 -2.89 10.89
N GLN A 138 1.17 -2.65 12.16
CA GLN A 138 2.08 -2.83 13.29
C GLN A 138 1.98 -4.26 13.83
N PHE A 139 2.97 -5.09 13.49
CA PHE A 139 3.09 -6.47 13.92
C PHE A 139 4.53 -6.74 14.35
N PHE A 140 4.71 -7.43 15.46
CA PHE A 140 6.02 -7.80 15.98
C PHE A 140 6.43 -9.17 15.46
N THR A 141 7.70 -9.27 15.07
CA THR A 141 8.27 -10.52 14.56
C THR A 141 8.79 -11.35 15.72
N PRO A 142 8.36 -12.62 15.86
CA PRO A 142 8.85 -13.49 16.91
C PRO A 142 10.35 -13.71 16.87
N GLU A 143 10.98 -13.87 18.02
CA GLU A 143 12.43 -14.00 18.14
C GLU A 143 12.99 -15.16 17.31
N ALA A 144 12.31 -16.30 17.27
CA ALA A 144 12.70 -17.44 16.46
C ALA A 144 12.78 -17.11 14.97
N THR A 145 11.77 -16.37 14.46
CA THR A 145 11.73 -15.91 13.06
C THR A 145 12.84 -14.90 12.77
N VAL A 146 13.09 -13.98 13.68
CA VAL A 146 14.19 -13.01 13.56
C VAL A 146 15.54 -13.71 13.48
N LYS A 147 15.81 -14.68 14.37
CA LYS A 147 17.04 -15.48 14.37
C LYS A 147 17.18 -16.25 13.05
N TYR A 148 16.09 -16.83 12.56
CA TYR A 148 16.06 -17.54 11.30
C TYR A 148 16.42 -16.61 10.13
N CYS A 149 15.73 -15.45 10.00
CA CYS A 149 16.00 -14.47 8.95
C CYS A 149 17.46 -13.96 9.00
N TYR A 150 17.97 -13.70 10.20
CA TYR A 150 19.35 -13.27 10.36
C TYR A 150 20.36 -14.37 9.94
N SER A 151 20.11 -15.63 10.30
CA SER A 151 20.96 -16.75 9.85
C SER A 151 20.97 -16.88 8.32
N LYS A 152 19.80 -16.73 7.69
CA LYS A 152 19.68 -16.72 6.21
C LYS A 152 20.42 -15.56 5.56
N PHE A 153 20.35 -14.39 6.15
CA PHE A 153 21.15 -13.26 5.71
C PHE A 153 22.65 -13.56 5.78
N MET A 154 23.13 -14.18 6.86
CA MET A 154 24.53 -14.59 7.00
C MET A 154 24.94 -15.64 5.96
N GLU A 155 24.07 -16.60 5.64
CA GLU A 155 24.30 -17.55 4.55
C GLU A 155 24.43 -16.84 3.19
N ILE A 156 23.60 -15.81 2.92
CA ILE A 156 23.66 -15.01 1.70
C ILE A 156 24.99 -14.27 1.60
N ILE A 157 25.42 -13.57 2.63
CA ILE A 157 26.69 -12.85 2.65
C ILE A 157 27.85 -13.81 2.40
N LYS A 158 27.89 -14.94 3.13
CA LYS A 158 28.93 -15.96 2.95
C LYS A 158 28.96 -16.52 1.54
N LYS A 159 27.80 -16.76 0.92
CA LYS A 159 27.70 -17.25 -0.47
C LYS A 159 28.37 -16.31 -1.48
N TYR A 160 28.32 -15.02 -1.23
CA TYR A 160 28.92 -14.01 -2.10
C TYR A 160 30.30 -13.54 -1.64
N ASN A 161 30.90 -14.23 -0.67
CA ASN A 161 32.21 -13.90 -0.08
C ASN A 161 32.34 -12.50 0.49
N ASP A 162 31.23 -11.90 0.90
CA ASP A 162 31.23 -10.61 1.56
C ASP A 162 31.44 -10.73 3.07
N SER A 163 31.98 -9.69 3.68
CA SER A 163 32.26 -9.66 5.12
C SER A 163 31.19 -8.86 5.88
N GLU A 164 30.48 -9.51 6.79
CA GLU A 164 29.51 -8.87 7.67
C GLU A 164 30.12 -7.72 8.51
N LYS A 165 31.44 -7.80 8.79
CA LYS A 165 32.14 -6.84 9.65
C LYS A 165 32.25 -5.45 9.05
N GLU A 166 32.04 -5.33 7.74
CA GLU A 166 32.13 -4.06 7.02
C GLU A 166 30.81 -3.26 7.07
N TYR A 167 29.69 -3.90 7.47
CA TYR A 167 28.38 -3.31 7.36
C TYR A 167 27.87 -2.67 8.65
N THR A 168 27.18 -1.56 8.49
CA THR A 168 26.24 -1.01 9.47
C THR A 168 24.84 -1.50 9.11
N TYR A 169 24.13 -2.01 10.11
CA TYR A 169 22.81 -2.61 9.96
C TYR A 169 21.73 -1.60 10.28
N ILE A 170 20.68 -1.57 9.48
CA ILE A 170 19.53 -0.70 9.70
C ILE A 170 18.27 -1.57 9.81
N GLU A 171 17.53 -1.41 10.90
CA GLU A 171 16.18 -1.88 11.04
C GLU A 171 15.22 -0.70 10.84
N PRO A 172 14.54 -0.58 9.68
CA PRO A 172 13.86 0.65 9.27
C PRO A 172 12.47 0.84 9.88
N SER A 173 11.97 -0.16 10.59
CA SER A 173 10.68 -0.18 11.30
C SER A 173 10.82 -1.08 12.52
N ALA A 174 11.62 -0.62 13.47
CA ALA A 174 12.17 -1.46 14.52
C ALA A 174 11.13 -1.90 15.57
N GLY A 175 9.99 -1.19 15.69
CA GLY A 175 8.91 -1.53 16.60
C GLY A 175 9.37 -1.74 18.03
N ASN A 176 9.38 -3.00 18.49
CA ASN A 176 9.90 -3.43 19.79
C ASN A 176 11.40 -3.81 19.77
N GLY A 177 12.11 -3.60 18.66
CA GLY A 177 13.54 -3.89 18.49
C GLY A 177 13.86 -5.38 18.33
N SER A 178 12.94 -6.18 17.80
CA SER A 178 13.15 -7.62 17.64
C SER A 178 14.39 -7.96 16.82
N PHE A 179 14.60 -7.32 15.67
CA PHE A 179 15.80 -7.51 14.85
C PHE A 179 17.04 -6.89 15.50
N LEU A 180 16.92 -5.73 16.17
CA LEU A 180 18.06 -5.12 16.85
C LEU A 180 18.72 -6.07 17.84
N LYS A 181 17.96 -6.96 18.50
CA LYS A 181 18.47 -7.91 19.49
C LYS A 181 19.48 -8.90 18.91
N VAL A 182 19.38 -9.24 17.62
CA VAL A 182 20.29 -10.19 16.94
C VAL A 182 21.40 -9.48 16.15
N LEU A 183 21.23 -8.20 15.86
CA LEU A 183 22.20 -7.42 15.11
C LEU A 183 23.42 -7.01 15.97
N PRO A 184 24.63 -6.90 15.39
CA PRO A 184 25.85 -6.56 16.12
C PRO A 184 25.74 -5.21 16.84
N LYS A 185 25.91 -5.22 18.17
CA LYS A 185 25.97 -3.98 18.96
C LYS A 185 27.06 -3.06 18.43
N GLY A 186 26.81 -1.76 18.40
CA GLY A 186 27.74 -0.73 17.90
C GLY A 186 27.76 -0.57 16.37
N ARG A 187 27.10 -1.44 15.63
CA ARG A 187 26.95 -1.34 14.17
C ARG A 187 25.50 -1.51 13.73
N ARG A 188 24.53 -1.09 14.57
CA ARG A 188 23.10 -1.18 14.30
C ARG A 188 22.41 0.15 14.54
N ILE A 189 21.41 0.43 13.73
CA ILE A 189 20.54 1.61 13.81
C ILE A 189 19.11 1.11 13.70
N GLY A 190 18.28 1.40 14.71
CA GLY A 190 16.84 1.16 14.66
C GLY A 190 16.11 2.47 14.43
N LEU A 191 15.18 2.47 13.49
CA LEU A 191 14.31 3.61 13.19
C LEU A 191 12.86 3.17 13.33
N ASP A 192 12.01 4.03 13.88
CA ASP A 192 10.56 3.80 13.91
C ASP A 192 9.82 5.13 14.08
N ILE A 193 8.62 5.22 13.55
CA ILE A 193 7.72 6.38 13.74
C ILE A 193 7.12 6.39 15.15
N GLU A 194 6.96 5.22 15.78
CA GLU A 194 6.46 5.01 17.14
C GLU A 194 7.36 4.02 17.91
N PRO A 195 8.59 4.39 18.26
CA PRO A 195 9.53 3.49 18.92
C PRO A 195 8.99 2.98 20.25
N LYS A 196 9.26 1.69 20.56
CA LYS A 196 8.91 1.04 21.82
C LYS A 196 10.12 0.83 22.74
N SER A 197 11.28 1.40 22.38
CA SER A 197 12.53 1.34 23.15
C SER A 197 13.35 2.60 22.90
N ASP A 198 14.07 3.06 23.92
CA ASP A 198 14.94 4.25 23.85
C ASP A 198 16.15 4.06 22.91
N GLU A 199 16.49 2.81 22.58
CA GLU A 199 17.55 2.47 21.60
C GLU A 199 17.12 2.77 20.15
N ILE A 200 15.81 2.99 19.89
CA ILE A 200 15.24 3.19 18.56
C ILE A 200 15.03 4.68 18.31
N ILE A 201 15.55 5.18 17.21
CA ILE A 201 15.42 6.58 16.81
C ILE A 201 13.98 6.82 16.30
N LYS A 202 13.31 7.82 16.86
CA LYS A 202 11.98 8.24 16.39
C LYS A 202 12.10 9.04 15.11
N GLN A 203 11.93 8.38 13.97
CA GLN A 203 11.99 9.00 12.65
C GLN A 203 11.25 8.17 11.59
N ASP A 204 10.65 8.84 10.59
CA ASP A 204 10.17 8.15 9.38
C ASP A 204 11.39 7.71 8.56
N TYR A 205 11.49 6.42 8.31
CA TYR A 205 12.60 5.85 7.53
C TYR A 205 12.68 6.41 6.10
N LEU A 206 11.55 6.73 5.50
CA LEU A 206 11.53 7.26 4.13
C LEU A 206 12.10 8.68 4.02
N ASP A 207 12.18 9.40 5.14
CA ASP A 207 12.80 10.73 5.25
C ASP A 207 14.23 10.68 5.83
N TRP A 208 14.68 9.48 6.24
CA TRP A 208 16.01 9.30 6.80
C TRP A 208 17.07 9.15 5.71
N THR A 209 18.23 9.76 5.95
CA THR A 209 19.40 9.68 5.07
C THR A 209 20.61 9.12 5.82
N PRO A 210 21.36 8.18 5.22
CA PRO A 210 22.53 7.59 5.84
C PRO A 210 23.74 8.52 5.85
N ASP A 211 24.66 8.29 6.78
CA ASP A 211 25.99 8.91 6.74
C ASP A 211 26.75 8.47 5.48
N THR A 212 27.53 9.36 4.90
CA THR A 212 28.39 9.05 3.77
C THR A 212 29.59 8.19 4.20
N GLY A 213 30.07 7.34 3.30
CA GLY A 213 31.29 6.57 3.49
C GLY A 213 31.16 5.28 4.29
N ARG A 214 29.94 4.88 4.66
CA ARG A 214 29.65 3.57 5.28
C ARG A 214 28.96 2.64 4.31
N LYS A 215 29.16 1.34 4.52
CA LYS A 215 28.39 0.29 3.84
C LYS A 215 27.19 -0.09 4.69
N TYR A 216 26.04 -0.25 4.07
CA TYR A 216 24.79 -0.54 4.78
C TYR A 216 24.13 -1.82 4.32
N VAL A 217 23.55 -2.50 5.31
CA VAL A 217 22.54 -3.56 5.10
C VAL A 217 21.27 -3.13 5.79
N VAL A 218 20.16 -3.24 5.10
CA VAL A 218 18.82 -2.98 5.67
C VAL A 218 18.13 -4.31 5.89
N VAL A 219 17.70 -4.60 7.11
CA VAL A 219 17.06 -5.85 7.50
C VAL A 219 15.89 -5.59 8.42
N GLY A 220 14.79 -6.32 8.25
CA GLY A 220 13.63 -6.13 9.11
C GLY A 220 12.33 -6.65 8.53
N ASN A 221 11.24 -6.26 9.19
CA ASN A 221 9.88 -6.49 8.75
C ASN A 221 9.20 -5.13 8.52
N PRO A 222 9.31 -4.53 7.33
CA PRO A 222 8.73 -3.22 7.05
C PRO A 222 7.19 -3.32 7.02
N PRO A 223 6.47 -2.21 7.27
CA PRO A 223 5.03 -2.17 7.07
C PRO A 223 4.70 -2.45 5.60
N PHE A 224 3.73 -3.34 5.36
CA PHE A 224 3.44 -3.79 3.99
C PHE A 224 2.69 -2.74 3.18
N GLY A 225 1.73 -2.07 3.83
CA GLY A 225 0.81 -1.17 3.17
C GLY A 225 -0.13 -1.89 2.19
N LEU A 226 -1.03 -1.14 1.60
CA LEU A 226 -1.97 -1.70 0.64
C LEU A 226 -1.24 -2.35 -0.54
N ARG A 227 -1.47 -3.66 -0.75
CA ARG A 227 -0.84 -4.47 -1.82
C ARG A 227 0.69 -4.39 -1.84
N GLY A 228 1.33 -4.27 -0.69
CA GLY A 228 2.78 -4.23 -0.56
C GLY A 228 3.43 -2.93 -1.04
N GLN A 229 2.67 -1.84 -1.21
CA GLN A 229 3.18 -0.58 -1.75
C GLN A 229 4.17 0.10 -0.80
N LEU A 230 3.89 0.04 0.51
CA LEU A 230 4.77 0.66 1.49
C LEU A 230 6.08 -0.11 1.61
N ALA A 231 6.02 -1.45 1.68
CA ALA A 231 7.22 -2.29 1.65
C ALA A 231 8.07 -2.04 0.39
N LEU A 232 7.44 -1.84 -0.78
CA LEU A 232 8.15 -1.48 -2.00
C LEU A 232 8.85 -0.12 -1.89
N LYS A 233 8.22 0.88 -1.27
CA LYS A 233 8.85 2.18 -1.01
C LYS A 233 10.08 2.02 -0.10
N PHE A 234 9.98 1.18 0.94
CA PHE A 234 11.11 0.86 1.83
C PHE A 234 12.27 0.22 1.06
N ILE A 235 12.01 -0.77 0.21
CA ILE A 235 13.05 -1.40 -0.62
C ILE A 235 13.71 -0.38 -1.55
N ASN A 236 12.91 0.43 -2.26
CA ASN A 236 13.43 1.39 -3.22
C ASN A 236 14.18 2.56 -2.53
N HIS A 237 13.78 2.96 -1.34
CA HIS A 237 14.54 3.91 -0.53
C HIS A 237 15.88 3.31 -0.11
N SER A 238 15.88 2.08 0.41
CA SER A 238 17.09 1.33 0.77
C SER A 238 18.06 1.18 -0.41
N SER A 239 17.55 0.98 -1.62
CA SER A 239 18.38 0.77 -2.83
C SER A 239 19.29 1.95 -3.17
N THR A 240 18.96 3.14 -2.66
CA THR A 240 19.76 4.33 -2.93
C THR A 240 21.12 4.30 -2.22
N PHE A 241 21.23 3.57 -1.11
CA PHE A 241 22.44 3.56 -0.28
C PHE A 241 22.91 2.18 0.18
N ALA A 242 22.01 1.19 0.30
CA ALA A 242 22.35 -0.12 0.86
C ALA A 242 22.90 -1.08 -0.20
N ASP A 243 23.83 -1.93 0.20
CA ASP A 243 24.39 -3.00 -0.62
C ASP A 243 23.49 -4.24 -0.61
N TYR A 244 22.84 -4.48 0.54
CA TYR A 244 21.87 -5.55 0.73
C TYR A 244 20.60 -5.04 1.41
N VAL A 245 19.46 -5.62 1.00
CA VAL A 245 18.16 -5.43 1.65
C VAL A 245 17.55 -6.81 1.90
N CYS A 246 17.26 -7.13 3.15
CA CYS A 246 16.72 -8.43 3.56
C CYS A 246 15.46 -8.22 4.38
N PHE A 247 14.31 -8.42 3.75
CA PHE A 247 13.02 -8.12 4.35
C PHE A 247 12.09 -9.32 4.43
N ILE A 248 11.28 -9.34 5.47
CA ILE A 248 10.03 -10.08 5.50
C ILE A 248 9.02 -9.30 4.68
N LEU A 249 8.39 -9.94 3.70
CA LEU A 249 7.51 -9.31 2.72
C LEU A 249 6.23 -10.12 2.55
N PRO A 250 5.12 -9.52 2.11
CA PRO A 250 3.94 -10.29 1.77
C PRO A 250 4.21 -11.19 0.56
N GLN A 251 3.55 -12.35 0.50
CA GLN A 251 3.74 -13.35 -0.56
C GLN A 251 3.57 -12.78 -1.98
N LEU A 252 2.89 -11.65 -2.11
CA LEU A 252 2.73 -10.95 -3.40
C LEU A 252 4.07 -10.59 -4.07
N PHE A 253 5.17 -10.43 -3.30
CA PHE A 253 6.51 -10.20 -3.84
C PHE A 253 7.15 -11.43 -4.50
N GLU A 254 6.59 -12.62 -4.34
CA GLU A 254 7.03 -13.83 -5.04
C GLU A 254 6.44 -13.95 -6.45
N SER A 255 5.34 -13.23 -6.72
CA SER A 255 4.63 -13.28 -7.99
C SER A 255 5.41 -12.61 -9.12
N ASP A 256 5.27 -13.16 -10.33
CA ASP A 256 5.82 -12.61 -11.58
C ASP A 256 4.77 -11.91 -12.45
N GLY A 257 3.55 -11.73 -11.95
CA GLY A 257 2.46 -11.07 -12.66
C GLY A 257 2.78 -9.63 -13.08
N LYS A 258 1.99 -9.09 -14.00
CA LYS A 258 2.12 -7.69 -14.42
C LYS A 258 1.76 -6.74 -13.26
N GLY A 259 2.65 -5.79 -12.95
CA GLY A 259 2.41 -4.76 -11.92
C GLY A 259 2.62 -5.22 -10.48
N VAL A 260 3.17 -6.42 -10.27
CA VAL A 260 3.55 -6.88 -8.92
C VAL A 260 4.70 -6.05 -8.36
N PRO A 261 4.80 -5.92 -7.02
CA PRO A 261 5.84 -5.10 -6.39
C PRO A 261 7.26 -5.52 -6.78
N ARG A 262 7.55 -6.83 -6.87
CA ARG A 262 8.86 -7.37 -7.24
C ARG A 262 9.42 -6.77 -8.54
N LYS A 263 8.61 -6.63 -9.59
CA LYS A 263 9.02 -6.06 -10.88
C LYS A 263 9.27 -4.54 -10.85
N ARG A 264 8.98 -3.91 -9.73
CA ARG A 264 9.06 -2.46 -9.53
C ARG A 264 10.15 -2.07 -8.52
N VAL A 265 10.93 -3.05 -8.06
CA VAL A 265 12.16 -2.79 -7.31
C VAL A 265 13.21 -2.23 -8.27
N VAL A 266 13.82 -1.11 -7.88
CA VAL A 266 14.80 -0.38 -8.68
C VAL A 266 16.18 -0.48 -8.02
N GLY A 267 17.22 -0.68 -8.81
CA GLY A 267 18.62 -0.64 -8.35
C GLY A 267 19.08 -1.86 -7.53
N LEU A 268 18.23 -2.85 -7.31
CA LEU A 268 18.56 -4.09 -6.61
C LEU A 268 18.14 -5.32 -7.42
N ASN A 269 18.87 -6.40 -7.26
CA ASN A 269 18.55 -7.70 -7.83
C ASN A 269 18.09 -8.65 -6.73
N LEU A 270 17.01 -9.40 -6.97
CA LEU A 270 16.59 -10.46 -6.07
C LEU A 270 17.61 -11.60 -6.13
N ILE A 271 18.17 -11.98 -4.99
CA ILE A 271 19.21 -13.03 -4.88
C ILE A 271 18.76 -14.21 -4.03
N HIS A 272 17.71 -14.02 -3.21
CA HIS A 272 17.13 -15.05 -2.35
C HIS A 272 15.63 -14.80 -2.14
N SER A 273 14.84 -15.88 -2.16
CA SER A 273 13.41 -15.83 -1.81
C SER A 273 12.98 -17.19 -1.26
N GLU A 274 12.35 -17.19 -0.09
CA GLU A 274 11.77 -18.38 0.53
C GLU A 274 10.52 -18.05 1.34
N LYS A 275 9.61 -19.02 1.49
CA LYS A 275 8.44 -18.89 2.34
C LYS A 275 8.83 -18.91 3.80
N LEU A 276 8.16 -18.06 4.59
CA LEU A 276 8.23 -18.10 6.04
C LEU A 276 6.98 -18.80 6.59
N ASP A 277 7.20 -19.80 7.44
CA ASP A 277 6.15 -20.42 8.24
C ASP A 277 6.25 -19.82 9.66
N THR A 278 5.51 -18.73 9.88
CA THR A 278 5.53 -18.00 11.15
C THR A 278 4.22 -17.27 11.39
N ASN A 279 3.88 -17.11 12.66
CA ASN A 279 2.86 -16.16 13.11
C ASN A 279 3.56 -14.91 13.63
N PHE A 280 2.92 -13.78 13.50
CA PHE A 280 3.37 -12.50 14.06
C PHE A 280 2.58 -12.20 15.32
N GLU A 281 3.12 -11.34 16.17
CA GLU A 281 2.45 -10.89 17.38
C GLU A 281 1.93 -9.46 17.20
N SER A 282 0.66 -9.23 17.51
CA SER A 282 0.10 -7.89 17.57
C SER A 282 0.50 -7.20 18.89
N PRO A 283 0.44 -5.86 18.96
CA PRO A 283 0.76 -5.12 20.19
C PRO A 283 -0.08 -5.49 21.42
N ASP A 284 -1.23 -6.11 21.21
CA ASP A 284 -2.11 -6.63 22.28
C ASP A 284 -1.89 -8.13 22.59
N GLY A 285 -0.78 -8.71 22.09
CA GLY A 285 -0.34 -10.08 22.42
C GLY A 285 -1.08 -11.19 21.67
N ARG A 286 -1.81 -10.90 20.60
CA ARG A 286 -2.50 -11.92 19.79
C ARG A 286 -1.63 -12.40 18.64
N ASP A 287 -1.68 -13.70 18.36
CA ASP A 287 -1.08 -14.28 17.17
C ASP A 287 -1.82 -13.88 15.91
N ILE A 288 -1.07 -13.43 14.92
CA ILE A 288 -1.57 -13.04 13.61
C ILE A 288 -0.87 -13.89 12.54
N SER A 289 -1.64 -14.71 11.84
CA SER A 289 -1.14 -15.49 10.72
C SER A 289 -1.22 -14.67 9.43
N VAL A 290 -0.07 -14.41 8.82
CA VAL A 290 0.04 -13.74 7.52
C VAL A 290 1.02 -14.54 6.66
N GLN A 291 0.63 -14.86 5.44
CA GLN A 291 1.53 -15.53 4.51
C GLN A 291 2.63 -14.58 4.04
N CYS A 292 3.82 -14.83 4.51
CA CYS A 292 4.99 -14.02 4.23
C CYS A 292 6.11 -14.83 3.60
N ILE A 293 7.03 -14.11 3.00
CA ILE A 293 8.28 -14.62 2.45
C ILE A 293 9.43 -13.81 3.03
N PHE A 294 10.62 -14.42 3.09
CA PHE A 294 11.87 -13.71 3.33
C PHE A 294 12.59 -13.54 2.01
N GLN A 295 12.91 -12.30 1.65
CA GLN A 295 13.67 -12.00 0.44
C GLN A 295 14.94 -11.25 0.74
N GLY A 296 16.04 -11.68 0.08
CA GLY A 296 17.33 -10.99 0.04
C GLY A 296 17.53 -10.35 -1.33
N TRP A 297 17.88 -9.09 -1.32
CA TRP A 297 18.17 -8.26 -2.49
C TRP A 297 19.58 -7.71 -2.41
N SER A 298 20.29 -7.60 -3.55
CA SER A 298 21.65 -7.06 -3.61
C SER A 298 21.80 -6.04 -4.73
N LYS A 299 22.63 -5.03 -4.47
CA LYS A 299 23.04 -4.02 -5.44
C LYS A 299 24.01 -4.59 -6.49
N PHE A 300 24.86 -5.50 -6.09
CA PHE A 300 25.98 -5.97 -6.91
C PHE A 300 25.81 -7.39 -7.43
N HIS A 301 25.14 -8.25 -6.67
CA HIS A 301 25.03 -9.67 -7.00
C HIS A 301 23.71 -9.98 -7.72
N LYS A 302 23.76 -10.99 -8.59
CA LYS A 302 22.61 -11.52 -9.31
C LYS A 302 22.47 -13.01 -9.03
N ASN A 303 21.25 -13.49 -9.11
CA ASN A 303 20.96 -14.91 -9.08
C ASN A 303 20.03 -15.24 -10.25
N GLU A 304 20.53 -16.00 -11.22
CA GLU A 304 19.82 -16.32 -12.48
C GLU A 304 18.46 -17.00 -12.23
N ARG A 305 18.32 -17.70 -11.11
CA ARG A 305 17.03 -18.32 -10.72
C ARG A 305 15.90 -17.29 -10.60
N TYR A 306 16.22 -16.03 -10.27
CA TYR A 306 15.24 -14.97 -10.01
C TYR A 306 15.18 -13.92 -11.13
N VAL A 307 15.99 -14.07 -12.17
CA VAL A 307 15.92 -13.20 -13.34
C VAL A 307 14.60 -13.47 -14.06
N ILE A 308 13.82 -12.40 -14.23
CA ILE A 308 12.54 -12.50 -14.94
C ILE A 308 12.86 -12.56 -16.44
N ASN A 309 12.72 -13.73 -17.02
CA ASN A 309 12.77 -13.90 -18.46
C ASN A 309 11.39 -13.54 -19.04
N GLU A 310 11.30 -12.42 -19.71
CA GLU A 310 10.08 -12.01 -20.42
C GLU A 310 9.91 -12.73 -21.78
N LYS A 311 10.70 -13.75 -22.07
CA LYS A 311 10.54 -14.56 -23.28
C LYS A 311 9.15 -15.19 -23.27
N GLU A 312 8.33 -14.83 -24.24
CA GLU A 312 7.09 -15.53 -24.52
C GLU A 312 7.41 -17.01 -24.75
N ASN A 313 6.69 -17.89 -24.07
CA ASN A 313 6.79 -19.32 -24.35
C ASN A 313 6.06 -19.57 -25.67
N GLU A 314 6.77 -20.00 -26.69
CA GLU A 314 6.22 -20.21 -28.03
C GLU A 314 5.14 -21.31 -28.06
N ASN A 315 5.20 -22.25 -27.08
CA ASN A 315 4.29 -23.38 -27.00
C ASN A 315 3.05 -23.13 -26.13
N ILE A 316 3.06 -22.12 -25.26
CA ILE A 316 1.95 -21.84 -24.32
C ILE A 316 1.66 -20.34 -24.29
N LYS A 317 0.40 -19.98 -24.58
CA LYS A 317 -0.12 -18.62 -24.40
C LYS A 317 -1.19 -18.61 -23.31
N ILE A 318 -1.02 -17.76 -22.31
CA ILE A 318 -1.94 -17.65 -21.19
C ILE A 318 -2.72 -16.34 -21.30
N TYR A 319 -4.05 -16.43 -21.24
CA TYR A 319 -4.95 -15.29 -21.29
C TYR A 319 -5.72 -15.17 -19.96
N SER A 320 -5.65 -14.00 -19.35
CA SER A 320 -6.52 -13.68 -18.22
C SER A 320 -7.89 -13.26 -18.76
N LEU A 321 -8.91 -14.04 -18.45
CA LEU A 321 -10.31 -13.81 -18.82
C LEU A 321 -11.08 -13.17 -17.66
N SER A 322 -10.53 -12.13 -17.03
CA SER A 322 -11.17 -11.47 -15.90
C SER A 322 -12.45 -10.78 -16.36
N ASP A 323 -13.53 -11.09 -15.67
CA ASP A 323 -14.83 -10.45 -15.80
C ASP A 323 -14.80 -9.13 -15.02
N GLY A 324 -14.81 -8.02 -15.72
CA GLY A 324 -14.86 -6.68 -15.10
C GLY A 324 -16.26 -6.26 -14.64
N GLY A 325 -17.23 -7.21 -14.61
CA GLY A 325 -18.62 -6.96 -14.23
C GLY A 325 -19.47 -6.32 -15.33
N THR A 326 -18.88 -5.97 -16.47
CA THR A 326 -19.60 -5.50 -17.66
C THR A 326 -19.04 -6.14 -18.93
N PRO A 327 -19.84 -6.37 -19.98
CA PRO A 327 -19.36 -6.97 -21.24
C PRO A 327 -18.23 -6.17 -21.90
N SER A 328 -18.17 -4.86 -21.68
CA SER A 328 -17.15 -3.97 -22.25
C SER A 328 -15.83 -4.00 -21.47
N SER A 329 -15.84 -4.40 -20.20
CA SER A 329 -14.67 -4.44 -19.32
C SER A 329 -14.01 -5.82 -19.22
N THR A 330 -14.60 -6.84 -19.86
CA THR A 330 -14.06 -8.20 -19.83
C THR A 330 -12.77 -8.27 -20.66
N ARG A 331 -11.67 -8.65 -20.02
CA ARG A 331 -10.38 -8.82 -20.70
C ARG A 331 -10.40 -10.06 -21.57
N ASN A 332 -9.77 -9.94 -22.74
CA ASN A 332 -9.58 -11.04 -23.69
C ASN A 332 -10.88 -11.76 -24.09
N LYS A 333 -11.99 -11.03 -24.17
CA LYS A 333 -13.32 -11.58 -24.51
C LYS A 333 -13.31 -12.47 -25.75
N LYS A 334 -12.45 -12.17 -26.73
CA LYS A 334 -12.30 -12.95 -27.97
C LYS A 334 -11.77 -14.37 -27.72
N MET A 335 -11.19 -14.63 -26.53
CA MET A 335 -10.57 -15.90 -26.16
C MET A 335 -11.49 -16.83 -25.35
N PHE A 336 -12.72 -16.43 -25.04
CA PHE A 336 -13.66 -17.24 -24.24
C PHE A 336 -13.92 -18.65 -24.78
N TYR A 337 -13.83 -18.83 -26.08
CA TYR A 337 -14.05 -20.12 -26.73
C TYR A 337 -12.88 -20.52 -27.68
N LYS A 338 -11.70 -19.97 -27.44
CA LYS A 338 -10.52 -20.16 -28.31
C LYS A 338 -9.29 -20.64 -27.56
N CYS A 339 -9.44 -21.12 -26.33
CA CYS A 339 -8.37 -21.70 -25.54
C CYS A 339 -8.55 -23.21 -25.46
N ASP A 340 -7.45 -23.94 -25.44
CA ASP A 340 -7.41 -25.39 -25.33
C ASP A 340 -7.75 -25.89 -23.92
N ALA A 341 -7.54 -25.02 -22.90
CA ALA A 341 -7.86 -25.33 -21.51
C ALA A 341 -8.18 -24.06 -20.71
N TYR A 342 -8.99 -24.19 -19.68
CA TYR A 342 -9.44 -23.13 -18.78
C TYR A 342 -9.15 -23.49 -17.33
N LEU A 343 -8.71 -22.48 -16.56
CA LEU A 343 -8.45 -22.58 -15.15
C LEU A 343 -9.30 -21.55 -14.39
N PRO A 344 -10.03 -21.94 -13.35
CA PRO A 344 -10.73 -20.99 -12.51
C PRO A 344 -9.73 -20.12 -11.72
N SER A 345 -10.08 -18.85 -11.49
CA SER A 345 -9.24 -17.92 -10.69
C SER A 345 -9.07 -18.33 -9.23
N THR A 346 -9.87 -19.29 -8.76
CA THR A 346 -9.88 -19.81 -7.39
C THR A 346 -9.03 -21.07 -7.21
N CYS A 347 -8.37 -21.59 -8.28
CA CYS A 347 -7.49 -22.74 -8.13
C CYS A 347 -6.12 -22.30 -7.61
N PHE A 348 -5.95 -22.32 -6.30
CA PHE A 348 -4.69 -22.09 -5.64
C PHE A 348 -4.11 -23.42 -5.11
N GLY A 349 -2.83 -23.67 -5.42
CA GLY A 349 -2.09 -24.84 -4.97
C GLY A 349 -2.15 -26.02 -5.95
N LYS A 350 -1.10 -26.87 -5.90
CA LYS A 350 -0.92 -28.00 -6.81
C LYS A 350 -2.06 -29.00 -6.76
N ASP A 351 -2.63 -29.21 -5.58
CA ASP A 351 -3.66 -30.25 -5.35
C ASP A 351 -5.05 -29.80 -5.78
N ASN A 352 -5.27 -28.50 -6.00
CA ASN A 352 -6.55 -27.92 -6.39
C ASN A 352 -6.59 -27.45 -7.84
N MET A 353 -5.53 -27.69 -8.62
CA MET A 353 -5.44 -27.23 -9.99
C MET A 353 -6.26 -28.17 -10.88
N LYS A 354 -7.45 -27.72 -11.25
CA LYS A 354 -8.36 -28.46 -12.14
C LYS A 354 -8.52 -27.69 -13.44
N TYR A 355 -8.25 -28.38 -14.55
CA TYR A 355 -8.41 -27.87 -15.89
C TYR A 355 -9.81 -28.24 -16.43
N TYR A 356 -10.36 -27.34 -17.22
CA TYR A 356 -11.62 -27.50 -17.91
C TYR A 356 -11.39 -27.30 -19.40
N ASP A 357 -12.01 -28.12 -20.21
CA ASP A 357 -11.92 -28.10 -21.68
C ASP A 357 -12.84 -27.02 -22.30
N ARG A 358 -13.82 -26.55 -21.54
CA ARG A 358 -14.78 -25.53 -21.98
C ARG A 358 -14.93 -24.43 -20.95
N PHE A 359 -15.08 -23.19 -21.45
CA PHE A 359 -15.30 -22.01 -20.62
C PHE A 359 -16.57 -22.12 -19.75
N ASP A 360 -17.64 -22.65 -20.32
CA ASP A 360 -18.94 -22.79 -19.64
C ASP A 360 -18.94 -23.86 -18.53
N ALA A 361 -17.93 -24.73 -18.49
CA ALA A 361 -17.75 -25.75 -17.47
C ALA A 361 -17.07 -25.20 -16.19
N LEU A 362 -16.61 -23.93 -16.20
CA LEU A 362 -15.97 -23.32 -15.04
C LEU A 362 -16.97 -23.12 -13.89
N PRO A 363 -16.60 -23.41 -12.62
CA PRO A 363 -17.45 -23.18 -11.47
C PRO A 363 -17.88 -21.72 -11.35
N GLY A 364 -19.17 -21.47 -11.09
CA GLY A 364 -19.71 -20.13 -10.86
C GLY A 364 -19.97 -19.30 -12.13
N ARG A 365 -20.07 -19.97 -13.27
CA ARG A 365 -20.45 -19.38 -14.57
C ARG A 365 -21.79 -19.89 -15.07
#